data_3fb7c08a42286f65907818588af06d1c
#
_entry.id   3fb7c08a42286f65907818588af06d1c
#
_cell.length_a   1.000
_cell.length_b   1.000
_cell.length_c   1.000
_cell.angle_alpha   90.00
_cell.angle_beta   90.00
_cell.angle_gamma   90.00
#
_symmetry.space_group_name_H-M   'P 1'
#
loop_
_entity.id
_entity.type
_entity.pdbx_description
1 polymer ?
#
loop_
_entity_poly.entity_id
_entity_poly.type
_entity_poly.pdbx_seq_one_letter_code
_entity_poly.pdbx_strand_id
1 'polypeptide(L)'
;MDAASESARMGAKDVTLAYRSSKDKMGAYSFEYELAVSAGVKGCFGALPLEILGNGSVTGVRFIRENGEEFDIACDMVIKATGQAKCGTFFNEIDGLELDQHSRIKVNEETFQTTNPLYFAGGDAVNGGAEVVNAAQHGKAAAKGIDVWLKNK
;
A
#
# COMPACT_ATOMS: atom_id res chain seq x y z
N MET A 1 1.66 0.07 -9.05
CA MET A 1 1.91 -0.16 -10.50
C MET A 1 0.60 -0.13 -11.28
N ASP A 2 -0.44 -0.79 -10.82
CA ASP A 2 -1.72 -0.95 -11.51
C ASP A 2 -2.32 0.36 -12.02
N ALA A 3 -2.43 1.38 -11.15
CA ALA A 3 -2.96 2.67 -11.55
C ALA A 3 -2.25 3.29 -12.76
N ALA A 4 -0.93 3.15 -12.84
CA ALA A 4 -0.16 3.68 -13.98
C ALA A 4 -0.36 2.82 -15.24
N SER A 5 -0.27 1.49 -15.12
CA SER A 5 -0.46 0.57 -16.24
C SER A 5 -1.87 0.66 -16.83
N GLU A 6 -2.90 0.71 -15.97
CA GLU A 6 -4.27 0.79 -16.43
C GLU A 6 -4.59 2.16 -17.04
N SER A 7 -4.07 3.27 -16.49
CA SER A 7 -4.21 4.58 -17.12
C SER A 7 -3.66 4.60 -18.54
N ALA A 8 -2.47 4.03 -18.77
CA ALA A 8 -1.88 3.93 -20.09
C ALA A 8 -2.73 3.05 -21.04
N ARG A 9 -3.22 1.89 -20.56
CA ARG A 9 -4.08 0.98 -21.33
C ARG A 9 -5.43 1.57 -21.67
N MET A 10 -5.97 2.43 -20.79
CA MET A 10 -7.22 3.15 -21.03
C MET A 10 -7.09 4.33 -22.00
N GLY A 11 -5.89 4.61 -22.49
CA GLY A 11 -5.64 5.59 -23.54
C GLY A 11 -5.14 6.95 -23.05
N ALA A 12 -4.66 7.06 -21.82
CA ALA A 12 -3.92 8.24 -21.39
C ALA A 12 -2.67 8.41 -22.27
N LYS A 13 -2.48 9.62 -22.82
CA LYS A 13 -1.40 9.91 -23.80
C LYS A 13 -0.02 9.90 -23.13
N ASP A 14 0.05 10.44 -21.93
CA ASP A 14 1.26 10.54 -21.15
C ASP A 14 0.96 10.12 -19.70
N VAL A 15 1.64 9.07 -19.23
CA VAL A 15 1.52 8.58 -17.86
C VAL A 15 2.90 8.64 -17.21
N THR A 16 3.01 9.40 -16.13
CA THR A 16 4.23 9.51 -15.32
C THR A 16 4.02 8.87 -13.96
N LEU A 17 4.82 7.87 -13.63
CA LEU A 17 4.94 7.31 -12.30
C LEU A 17 5.98 8.12 -11.52
N ALA A 18 5.54 8.97 -10.61
CA ALA A 18 6.44 9.69 -9.71
C ALA A 18 6.67 8.92 -8.42
N TYR A 19 7.92 8.75 -8.03
CA TYR A 19 8.32 8.06 -6.81
C TYR A 19 9.38 8.85 -6.04
N ARG A 20 9.17 9.02 -4.73
CA ARG A 20 10.00 9.86 -3.86
C ARG A 20 11.45 9.39 -3.70
N SER A 21 11.73 8.12 -3.90
CA SER A 21 13.05 7.51 -3.77
C SER A 21 13.59 7.02 -5.12
N SER A 22 14.75 6.37 -5.09
CA SER A 22 15.33 5.70 -6.27
C SER A 22 14.50 4.48 -6.70
N LYS A 23 14.67 4.05 -7.95
CA LYS A 23 13.96 2.90 -8.52
C LYS A 23 14.15 1.62 -7.69
N ASP A 24 15.35 1.37 -7.21
CA ASP A 24 15.74 0.17 -6.45
C ASP A 24 15.11 0.10 -5.06
N LYS A 25 14.62 1.24 -4.53
CA LYS A 25 13.89 1.32 -3.26
C LYS A 25 12.38 1.22 -3.42
N MET A 26 11.90 1.02 -4.64
CA MET A 26 10.48 0.88 -4.90
C MET A 26 10.00 -0.50 -4.43
N GLY A 27 8.91 -0.52 -3.65
CA GLY A 27 8.35 -1.75 -3.11
C GLY A 27 7.54 -2.59 -4.10
N ALA A 28 7.38 -2.14 -5.34
CA ALA A 28 6.72 -2.89 -6.41
C ALA A 28 7.66 -3.95 -6.98
N TYR A 29 7.11 -5.04 -7.49
CA TYR A 29 7.89 -6.05 -8.19
C TYR A 29 8.48 -5.49 -9.49
N SER A 30 9.70 -5.93 -9.84
CA SER A 30 10.39 -5.46 -11.05
C SER A 30 9.58 -5.72 -12.33
N PHE A 31 8.94 -6.89 -12.40
CA PHE A 31 8.13 -7.26 -13.56
C PHE A 31 6.89 -6.35 -13.74
N GLU A 32 6.28 -5.87 -12.64
CA GLU A 32 5.16 -4.93 -12.72
C GLU A 32 5.60 -3.58 -13.28
N TYR A 33 6.78 -3.11 -12.86
CA TYR A 33 7.36 -1.88 -13.41
C TYR A 33 7.71 -2.03 -14.88
N GLU A 34 8.32 -3.15 -15.28
CA GLU A 34 8.64 -3.45 -16.69
C GLU A 34 7.37 -3.51 -17.55
N LEU A 35 6.30 -4.10 -17.02
CA LEU A 35 5.00 -4.12 -17.69
C LEU A 35 4.43 -2.70 -17.86
N ALA A 36 4.53 -1.85 -16.83
CA ALA A 36 4.11 -0.45 -16.93
C ALA A 36 4.91 0.31 -17.98
N VAL A 37 6.24 0.15 -18.00
CA VAL A 37 7.12 0.77 -19.00
C VAL A 37 6.77 0.30 -20.41
N SER A 38 6.48 -1.01 -20.59
CA SER A 38 6.06 -1.55 -21.89
C SER A 38 4.72 -0.98 -22.38
N ALA A 39 3.86 -0.52 -21.47
CA ALA A 39 2.62 0.20 -21.75
C ALA A 39 2.84 1.70 -22.02
N GLY A 40 4.09 2.20 -21.97
CA GLY A 40 4.43 3.60 -22.23
C GLY A 40 4.54 4.49 -20.98
N VAL A 41 4.46 3.92 -19.78
CA VAL A 41 4.61 4.69 -18.53
C VAL A 41 6.06 5.17 -18.36
N LYS A 42 6.21 6.45 -18.04
CA LYS A 42 7.51 7.09 -17.76
C LYS A 42 7.77 7.11 -16.24
N GLY A 43 8.92 6.64 -15.79
CA GLY A 43 9.33 6.70 -14.38
C GLY A 43 10.00 8.05 -14.06
N CYS A 44 9.58 8.70 -12.97
CA CYS A 44 10.21 9.88 -12.39
C CYS A 44 10.59 9.56 -10.95
N PHE A 45 11.87 9.26 -10.72
CA PHE A 45 12.40 8.85 -9.42
C PHE A 45 13.08 10.01 -8.68
N GLY A 46 13.17 9.93 -7.35
CA GLY A 46 13.69 11.00 -6.51
C GLY A 46 12.80 12.25 -6.56
N ALA A 47 11.49 12.06 -6.76
CA ALA A 47 10.50 13.12 -6.91
C ALA A 47 9.54 13.11 -5.71
N LEU A 48 9.81 13.94 -4.70
CA LEU A 48 8.92 14.14 -3.57
C LEU A 48 7.85 15.17 -3.94
N PRO A 49 6.54 14.82 -3.93
CA PRO A 49 5.49 15.77 -4.27
C PRO A 49 5.36 16.85 -3.19
N LEU A 50 5.26 18.11 -3.62
CA LEU A 50 5.05 19.28 -2.75
C LEU A 50 3.61 19.79 -2.86
N GLU A 51 3.13 20.00 -4.09
CA GLU A 51 1.87 20.69 -4.33
C GLU A 51 1.21 20.20 -5.62
N ILE A 52 -0.11 20.09 -5.59
CA ILE A 52 -0.92 19.90 -6.81
C ILE A 52 -1.27 21.28 -7.35
N LEU A 53 -0.87 21.57 -8.58
CA LEU A 53 -1.05 22.84 -9.24
C LEU A 53 -2.40 22.92 -9.97
N GLY A 54 -3.02 24.09 -9.93
CA GLY A 54 -4.25 24.37 -10.68
C GLY A 54 -5.19 25.31 -9.95
N ASN A 55 -6.23 25.76 -10.66
CA ASN A 55 -7.28 26.58 -10.11
C ASN A 55 -8.64 26.05 -10.64
N GLY A 56 -9.31 25.26 -9.81
CA GLY A 56 -10.56 24.56 -10.18
C GLY A 56 -10.36 23.28 -10.98
N SER A 57 -9.23 23.10 -11.65
CA SER A 57 -8.80 21.86 -12.31
C SER A 57 -7.29 21.66 -12.12
N VAL A 58 -6.84 20.42 -12.16
CA VAL A 58 -5.41 20.08 -12.08
C VAL A 58 -4.72 20.53 -13.37
N THR A 59 -3.55 21.18 -13.22
CA THR A 59 -2.68 21.56 -14.33
C THR A 59 -1.28 20.97 -14.22
N GLY A 60 -0.93 20.43 -13.07
CA GLY A 60 0.37 19.81 -12.83
C GLY A 60 0.59 19.45 -11.37
N VAL A 61 1.79 18.94 -11.09
CA VAL A 61 2.28 18.68 -9.73
C VAL A 61 3.68 19.24 -9.62
N ARG A 62 3.94 19.97 -8.54
CA ARG A 62 5.28 20.41 -8.15
C ARG A 62 5.95 19.35 -7.30
N PHE A 63 7.19 19.06 -7.63
CA PHE A 63 8.06 18.12 -6.93
C PHE A 63 9.34 18.80 -6.48
N ILE A 64 9.99 18.20 -5.48
CA ILE A 64 11.34 18.57 -5.04
C ILE A 64 12.25 17.34 -5.08
N ARG A 65 13.49 17.51 -5.52
CA ARG A 65 14.57 16.52 -5.45
C ARG A 65 15.32 16.62 -4.12
N GLU A 66 16.06 15.59 -3.79
CA GLU A 66 16.89 15.55 -2.58
C GLU A 66 17.92 16.70 -2.51
N ASN A 67 18.38 17.19 -3.65
CA ASN A 67 19.29 18.35 -3.75
C ASN A 67 18.60 19.71 -3.56
N GLY A 68 17.29 19.73 -3.30
CA GLY A 68 16.51 20.95 -3.13
C GLY A 68 15.98 21.58 -4.43
N GLU A 69 16.24 20.97 -5.59
CA GLU A 69 15.73 21.45 -6.88
C GLU A 69 14.23 21.18 -7.01
N GLU A 70 13.45 22.21 -7.22
CA GLU A 70 12.01 22.10 -7.53
C GLU A 70 11.77 22.02 -9.03
N PHE A 71 10.78 21.21 -9.42
CA PHE A 71 10.36 21.09 -10.82
C PHE A 71 8.88 20.71 -10.90
N ASP A 72 8.25 21.08 -12.00
CA ASP A 72 6.84 20.82 -12.24
C ASP A 72 6.66 19.76 -13.34
N ILE A 73 5.68 18.86 -13.14
CA ILE A 73 5.20 17.95 -14.18
C ILE A 73 3.79 18.38 -14.54
N ALA A 74 3.56 18.80 -15.78
CA ALA A 74 2.23 19.13 -16.29
C ALA A 74 1.37 17.86 -16.41
N CYS A 75 0.14 17.93 -15.91
CA CYS A 75 -0.84 16.85 -16.03
C CYS A 75 -2.25 17.41 -15.80
N ASP A 76 -3.26 16.70 -16.29
CA ASP A 76 -4.68 16.99 -16.08
C ASP A 76 -5.34 16.09 -15.05
N MET A 77 -4.63 15.04 -14.60
CA MET A 77 -5.08 14.12 -13.58
C MET A 77 -3.94 13.70 -12.66
N VAL A 78 -4.24 13.58 -11.37
CA VAL A 78 -3.33 13.01 -10.35
C VAL A 78 -3.98 11.82 -9.67
N ILE A 79 -3.30 10.68 -9.66
CA ILE A 79 -3.73 9.48 -8.95
C ILE A 79 -2.79 9.26 -7.77
N LYS A 80 -3.32 9.35 -6.56
CA LYS A 80 -2.57 9.08 -5.34
C LYS A 80 -2.58 7.58 -5.02
N ALA A 81 -1.46 6.90 -5.27
CA ALA A 81 -1.26 5.47 -4.99
C ALA A 81 -0.09 5.24 -4.02
N THR A 82 -0.05 5.99 -2.93
CA THR A 82 1.08 6.06 -1.97
C THR A 82 0.95 5.11 -0.78
N GLY A 83 0.06 4.12 -0.86
CA GLY A 83 -0.25 3.21 0.24
C GLY A 83 -1.17 3.85 1.28
N GLN A 84 -1.32 3.19 2.42
CA GLN A 84 -2.21 3.59 3.50
C GLN A 84 -1.46 3.71 4.82
N ALA A 85 -1.96 4.56 5.72
CA ALA A 85 -1.50 4.63 7.09
C ALA A 85 -2.01 3.42 7.88
N LYS A 86 -1.20 2.95 8.83
CA LYS A 86 -1.61 1.86 9.72
C LYS A 86 -2.59 2.38 10.78
N CYS A 87 -3.59 1.57 11.12
CA CYS A 87 -4.61 1.89 12.12
C CYS A 87 -4.16 1.61 13.57
N GLY A 88 -2.89 1.85 13.89
CA GLY A 88 -2.31 1.55 15.21
C GLY A 88 -3.09 2.16 16.37
N THR A 89 -3.58 3.39 16.22
CA THR A 89 -4.38 4.06 17.26
C THR A 89 -5.62 3.25 17.62
N PHE A 90 -6.37 2.78 16.63
CA PHE A 90 -7.56 1.96 16.84
C PHE A 90 -7.23 0.63 17.56
N PHE A 91 -6.17 -0.04 17.14
CA PHE A 91 -5.79 -1.32 17.75
C PHE A 91 -5.32 -1.18 19.19
N ASN A 92 -4.70 -0.05 19.54
CA ASN A 92 -4.27 0.23 20.92
C ASN A 92 -5.44 0.48 21.90
N GLU A 93 -6.66 0.73 21.39
CA GLU A 93 -7.87 0.87 22.22
C GLU A 93 -8.49 -0.50 22.59
N ILE A 94 -8.00 -1.59 22.01
CA ILE A 94 -8.49 -2.95 22.31
C ILE A 94 -7.64 -3.56 23.41
N ASP A 95 -8.21 -3.72 24.59
CA ASP A 95 -7.54 -4.28 25.76
C ASP A 95 -6.95 -5.67 25.47
N GLY A 96 -5.67 -5.86 25.81
CA GLY A 96 -4.97 -7.11 25.64
C GLY A 96 -4.60 -7.48 24.20
N LEU A 97 -4.83 -6.58 23.24
CA LEU A 97 -4.35 -6.74 21.87
C LEU A 97 -2.92 -6.18 21.75
N GLU A 98 -1.97 -7.01 21.36
CA GLU A 98 -0.59 -6.59 21.16
C GLU A 98 -0.26 -6.36 19.68
N LEU A 99 0.57 -5.35 19.44
CA LEU A 99 1.16 -5.07 18.14
C LEU A 99 2.66 -5.40 18.13
N ASP A 100 3.19 -5.71 16.95
CA ASP A 100 4.62 -5.85 16.75
C ASP A 100 5.30 -4.46 16.54
N GLN A 101 6.63 -4.49 16.38
CA GLN A 101 7.44 -3.28 16.15
C GLN A 101 7.07 -2.53 14.85
N HIS A 102 6.30 -3.14 13.97
CA HIS A 102 5.80 -2.57 12.72
C HIS A 102 4.32 -2.17 12.79
N SER A 103 3.73 -2.11 14.00
CA SER A 103 2.31 -1.82 14.24
C SER A 103 1.36 -2.80 13.53
N ARG A 104 1.72 -4.07 13.47
CA ARG A 104 0.89 -5.18 12.98
C ARG A 104 0.38 -5.98 14.16
N ILE A 105 -0.83 -6.55 14.03
CA ILE A 105 -1.42 -7.37 15.10
C ILE A 105 -0.63 -8.66 15.25
N LYS A 106 -0.20 -8.96 16.49
CA LYS A 106 0.41 -10.24 16.83
C LYS A 106 -0.65 -11.32 16.87
N VAL A 107 -0.39 -12.45 16.23
CA VAL A 107 -1.25 -13.63 16.21
C VAL A 107 -0.45 -14.90 16.43
N ASN A 108 -1.12 -15.94 16.89
CA ASN A 108 -0.62 -17.29 16.77
C ASN A 108 -0.66 -17.70 15.29
N GLU A 109 0.45 -18.16 14.72
CA GLU A 109 0.59 -18.43 13.28
C GLU A 109 -0.27 -19.62 12.79
N GLU A 110 -0.70 -20.52 13.68
CA GLU A 110 -1.53 -21.66 13.33
C GLU A 110 -3.02 -21.35 13.39
N THR A 111 -3.45 -20.59 14.41
CA THR A 111 -4.86 -20.32 14.69
C THR A 111 -5.32 -18.93 14.28
N PHE A 112 -4.39 -18.00 14.04
CA PHE A 112 -4.65 -16.59 13.81
C PHE A 112 -5.39 -15.88 14.96
N GLN A 113 -5.38 -16.49 16.15
CA GLN A 113 -5.86 -15.87 17.38
C GLN A 113 -4.87 -14.81 17.85
N THR A 114 -5.36 -13.68 18.28
CA THR A 114 -4.53 -12.60 18.81
C THR A 114 -4.18 -12.85 20.29
N THR A 115 -3.40 -11.94 20.88
CA THR A 115 -3.12 -11.96 22.32
C THR A 115 -4.37 -11.75 23.19
N ASN A 116 -5.41 -11.08 22.68
CA ASN A 116 -6.75 -11.10 23.27
C ASN A 116 -7.52 -12.30 22.68
N PRO A 117 -7.91 -13.32 23.50
CA PRO A 117 -8.49 -14.56 22.99
C PRO A 117 -9.84 -14.41 22.31
N LEU A 118 -10.50 -13.25 22.41
CA LEU A 118 -11.78 -12.98 21.75
C LEU A 118 -11.62 -12.52 20.30
N TYR A 119 -10.39 -12.19 19.88
CA TYR A 119 -10.11 -11.65 18.54
C TYR A 119 -9.24 -12.57 17.73
N PHE A 120 -9.53 -12.61 16.43
CA PHE A 120 -8.73 -13.27 15.42
C PHE A 120 -8.41 -12.27 14.32
N ALA A 121 -7.23 -12.31 13.75
CA ALA A 121 -6.81 -11.35 12.74
C ALA A 121 -6.03 -12.04 11.61
N GLY A 122 -6.07 -11.45 10.41
CA GLY A 122 -5.36 -11.96 9.23
C GLY A 122 -5.18 -10.89 8.16
N GLY A 123 -4.60 -11.25 7.02
CA GLY A 123 -4.34 -10.34 5.92
C GLY A 123 -3.39 -9.21 6.30
N ASP A 124 -3.61 -8.04 5.74
CA ASP A 124 -2.74 -6.87 5.87
C ASP A 124 -2.55 -6.40 7.31
N ALA A 125 -3.54 -6.63 8.17
CA ALA A 125 -3.45 -6.30 9.60
C ALA A 125 -2.34 -7.11 10.32
N VAL A 126 -1.99 -8.29 9.81
CA VAL A 126 -0.99 -9.20 10.37
C VAL A 126 0.33 -9.17 9.60
N ASN A 127 0.29 -9.19 8.28
CA ASN A 127 1.50 -9.24 7.44
C ASN A 127 1.98 -7.85 6.97
N GLY A 128 1.16 -6.80 7.12
CA GLY A 128 1.51 -5.42 6.75
C GLY A 128 1.23 -5.04 5.30
N GLY A 129 0.61 -5.93 4.55
CA GLY A 129 0.27 -5.79 3.14
C GLY A 129 0.98 -6.83 2.29
N ALA A 130 0.20 -7.70 1.65
CA ALA A 130 0.65 -8.74 0.74
C ALA A 130 -0.44 -9.00 -0.32
N GLU A 131 -0.37 -10.15 -0.98
CA GLU A 131 -1.32 -10.50 -2.02
C GLU A 131 -2.68 -10.95 -1.45
N VAL A 132 -3.73 -10.83 -2.26
CA VAL A 132 -5.11 -11.26 -1.92
C VAL A 132 -5.15 -12.74 -1.51
N VAL A 133 -4.35 -13.59 -2.13
CA VAL A 133 -4.26 -15.02 -1.79
C VAL A 133 -3.75 -15.24 -0.36
N ASN A 134 -2.84 -14.41 0.13
CA ASN A 134 -2.36 -14.47 1.51
C ASN A 134 -3.49 -14.10 2.49
N ALA A 135 -4.24 -13.04 2.21
CA ALA A 135 -5.37 -12.63 3.03
C ALA A 135 -6.46 -13.72 3.07
N ALA A 136 -6.77 -14.33 1.93
CA ALA A 136 -7.73 -15.45 1.86
C ALA A 136 -7.26 -16.68 2.65
N GLN A 137 -5.97 -17.01 2.59
CA GLN A 137 -5.39 -18.12 3.34
C GLN A 137 -5.44 -17.85 4.86
N HIS A 138 -5.09 -16.63 5.30
CA HIS A 138 -5.21 -16.22 6.70
C HIS A 138 -6.65 -16.33 7.19
N GLY A 139 -7.63 -15.86 6.38
CA GLY A 139 -9.05 -15.98 6.72
C GLY A 139 -9.52 -17.42 6.90
N LYS A 140 -9.07 -18.35 6.04
CA LYS A 140 -9.34 -19.80 6.19
C LYS A 140 -8.74 -20.38 7.46
N ALA A 141 -7.52 -20.01 7.81
CA ALA A 141 -6.86 -20.50 9.00
C ALA A 141 -7.50 -19.92 10.26
N ALA A 142 -7.82 -18.62 10.26
CA ALA A 142 -8.56 -17.98 11.35
C ALA A 142 -9.94 -18.61 11.59
N ALA A 143 -10.68 -18.93 10.53
CA ALA A 143 -11.98 -19.60 10.66
C ALA A 143 -11.87 -20.97 11.33
N LYS A 144 -10.84 -21.76 11.01
CA LYS A 144 -10.54 -23.03 11.69
C LYS A 144 -10.16 -22.79 13.15
N GLY A 145 -9.33 -21.78 13.42
CA GLY A 145 -8.96 -21.42 14.79
C GLY A 145 -10.17 -21.02 15.64
N ILE A 146 -11.10 -20.24 15.08
CA ILE A 146 -12.37 -19.86 15.74
C ILE A 146 -13.22 -21.09 16.03
N ASP A 147 -13.38 -22.01 15.07
CA ASP A 147 -14.17 -23.24 15.25
C ASP A 147 -13.62 -24.10 16.40
N VAL A 148 -12.29 -24.30 16.43
CA VAL A 148 -11.61 -25.03 17.50
C VAL A 148 -11.80 -24.32 18.84
N TRP A 149 -11.62 -23.02 18.89
CA TRP A 149 -11.75 -22.23 20.12
C TRP A 149 -13.19 -22.30 20.68
N LEU A 150 -14.21 -22.19 19.82
CA LEU A 150 -15.62 -22.27 20.22
C LEU A 150 -16.01 -23.66 20.75
N LYS A 151 -15.44 -24.73 20.20
CA LYS A 151 -15.69 -26.12 20.67
C LYS A 151 -15.06 -26.43 22.01
N ASN A 152 -14.02 -25.67 22.40
CA ASN A 152 -13.30 -25.88 23.66
C ASN A 152 -13.69 -24.88 24.77
N LYS A 153 -14.68 -24.04 24.54
CA LYS A 153 -15.24 -23.07 25.48
C LYS A 153 -16.42 -23.66 26.26
#